data_d7ee2cd3a4b7470bae5aeabe5ca5803f
#
_entry.id   d7ee2cd3a4b7470bae5aeabe5ca5803f
#
_cell.length_a   1.000
_cell.length_b   1.000
_cell.length_c   1.000
_cell.angle_alpha   90.00
_cell.angle_beta   90.00
_cell.angle_gamma   90.00
#
_symmetry.space_group_name_H-M   'P 1'
#
loop_
_entity.id
_entity.type
_entity.pdbx_description
1 polymer ?
#
loop_
_entity_poly.entity_id
_entity_poly.type
_entity_poly.pdbx_seq_one_letter_code
_entity_poly.pdbx_strand_id
1 'polypeptide(L)'
;MKQIWKQTWRQRLAAALIQLLMVLAMAGVGIRMPVQAAEKNAVTQSGEMKVHFLDVGQGLSILAQSEGKTMIYDGGDRKTSRFVVSYLKEHGVSKIDYLISSHYDADHMAGLIGCLNAFDVKNVISSNYVHTSKLYQSFVKAVKADGLKMQHPAVGKTYKFGSGSFEILAPKTIEAKGSNNNSVAIKLMNGENSFVFTGDAEHESEAAMCNSSIDLSCDVLVPGHHGSATATSWDFLQKTVPEYAVISCGTNNKYGHPDKDTMDKLQSMDIQVYRTDKQGTIVVTSDGANLNWSAEPCNDYTPGDDSDQGTQSTSEVQQEASQTATGEHVWVSATGNKYHKTNHCGNMNPNTAKEETREEAEAQGLEPCKKCY
;
A
#
# COMPACT_ATOMS: atom_id res chain seq x y z
N MET A 1 -22.60 10.64 -2.32
CA MET A 1 -23.34 10.21 -3.53
C MET A 1 -23.01 8.78 -3.98
N LYS A 2 -21.92 8.14 -3.56
CA LYS A 2 -21.50 6.80 -4.02
C LYS A 2 -21.94 5.62 -3.14
N GLN A 3 -22.23 5.79 -1.86
CA GLN A 3 -22.96 4.78 -1.07
C GLN A 3 -24.35 4.47 -1.69
N ILE A 4 -24.93 5.46 -2.35
CA ILE A 4 -26.16 5.31 -3.12
C ILE A 4 -25.94 4.43 -4.36
N TRP A 5 -24.72 4.34 -4.93
CA TRP A 5 -24.48 3.61 -6.18
C TRP A 5 -24.31 2.08 -5.98
N LYS A 6 -23.55 1.63 -4.99
CA LYS A 6 -23.41 0.16 -4.69
C LYS A 6 -24.71 -0.42 -4.11
N GLN A 7 -25.39 0.31 -3.21
CA GLN A 7 -26.71 -0.08 -2.69
C GLN A 7 -27.80 0.02 -3.76
N THR A 8 -27.75 1.02 -4.65
CA THR A 8 -28.79 1.22 -5.68
C THR A 8 -28.72 0.19 -6.80
N TRP A 9 -27.57 -0.37 -7.16
CA TRP A 9 -27.53 -1.37 -8.23
C TRP A 9 -28.10 -2.72 -7.79
N ARG A 10 -27.73 -3.18 -6.59
CA ARG A 10 -28.32 -4.40 -6.00
C ARG A 10 -29.80 -4.21 -5.63
N GLN A 11 -30.20 -3.03 -5.13
CA GLN A 11 -31.58 -2.69 -4.84
C GLN A 11 -32.41 -2.48 -6.10
N ARG A 12 -31.85 -1.95 -7.19
CA ARG A 12 -32.54 -1.79 -8.47
C ARG A 12 -32.76 -3.14 -9.17
N LEU A 13 -31.80 -4.06 -9.09
CA LEU A 13 -31.98 -5.42 -9.56
C LEU A 13 -33.05 -6.17 -8.74
N ALA A 14 -33.05 -6.03 -7.43
CA ALA A 14 -34.08 -6.61 -6.56
C ALA A 14 -35.47 -6.00 -6.82
N ALA A 15 -35.54 -4.67 -6.99
CA ALA A 15 -36.82 -4.00 -7.29
C ALA A 15 -37.36 -4.36 -8.69
N ALA A 16 -36.50 -4.50 -9.68
CA ALA A 16 -36.88 -4.94 -11.05
C ALA A 16 -37.41 -6.38 -11.06
N LEU A 17 -36.78 -7.28 -10.27
CA LEU A 17 -37.25 -8.66 -10.10
C LEU A 17 -38.61 -8.72 -9.39
N ILE A 18 -38.82 -7.89 -8.36
CA ILE A 18 -40.10 -7.81 -7.63
C ILE A 18 -41.20 -7.25 -8.54
N GLN A 19 -40.92 -6.23 -9.35
CA GLN A 19 -41.90 -5.70 -10.31
C GLN A 19 -42.24 -6.73 -11.40
N LEU A 20 -41.27 -7.48 -11.90
CA LEU A 20 -41.50 -8.57 -12.87
C LEU A 20 -42.36 -9.70 -12.28
N LEU A 21 -42.14 -10.05 -11.02
CA LEU A 21 -42.95 -11.04 -10.28
C LEU A 21 -44.38 -10.55 -10.02
N MET A 22 -44.59 -9.27 -9.72
CA MET A 22 -45.94 -8.70 -9.56
C MET A 22 -46.71 -8.63 -10.88
N VAL A 23 -46.07 -8.36 -12.00
CA VAL A 23 -46.73 -8.38 -13.32
C VAL A 23 -47.13 -9.79 -13.72
N LEU A 24 -46.36 -10.81 -13.40
CA LEU A 24 -46.68 -12.21 -13.63
C LEU A 24 -47.82 -12.73 -12.75
N ALA A 25 -47.94 -12.22 -11.52
CA ALA A 25 -49.02 -12.56 -10.61
C ALA A 25 -50.40 -12.00 -11.04
N MET A 26 -50.44 -10.89 -11.76
CA MET A 26 -51.67 -10.29 -12.29
C MET A 26 -52.16 -10.94 -13.59
N ALA A 27 -51.35 -11.77 -14.24
CA ALA A 27 -51.71 -12.45 -15.50
C ALA A 27 -52.48 -13.77 -15.29
N GLY A 28 -52.84 -14.17 -14.09
CA GLY A 28 -53.78 -15.26 -13.79
C GLY A 28 -53.31 -16.66 -14.26
N VAL A 29 -52.02 -16.87 -14.53
CA VAL A 29 -51.51 -18.18 -14.91
C VAL A 29 -51.11 -18.93 -13.61
N GLY A 30 -51.97 -19.84 -13.15
CA GLY A 30 -51.76 -20.71 -11.99
C GLY A 30 -50.65 -21.74 -12.24
N ILE A 31 -49.39 -21.33 -12.16
CA ILE A 31 -48.25 -22.26 -12.14
C ILE A 31 -48.06 -22.65 -10.65
N ARG A 32 -48.48 -23.83 -10.28
CA ARG A 32 -48.06 -24.47 -9.01
C ARG A 32 -46.60 -24.84 -9.17
N MET A 33 -45.69 -23.94 -8.76
CA MET A 33 -44.32 -24.32 -8.48
C MET A 33 -44.25 -25.11 -7.20
N PRO A 34 -43.50 -26.23 -7.13
CA PRO A 34 -43.18 -26.81 -5.85
C PRO A 34 -42.41 -25.77 -5.05
N VAL A 35 -42.89 -25.46 -3.83
CA VAL A 35 -42.11 -24.69 -2.87
C VAL A 35 -40.95 -25.60 -2.44
N GLN A 36 -39.88 -25.59 -3.23
CA GLN A 36 -38.56 -25.92 -2.73
C GLN A 36 -38.24 -24.81 -1.73
N ALA A 37 -38.26 -25.16 -0.45
CA ALA A 37 -37.67 -24.32 0.58
C ALA A 37 -36.29 -23.90 0.04
N ALA A 38 -36.12 -22.60 -0.24
CA ALA A 38 -34.79 -22.07 -0.46
C ALA A 38 -33.99 -22.45 0.78
N GLU A 39 -33.13 -23.45 0.66
CA GLU A 39 -32.06 -23.63 1.62
C GLU A 39 -31.41 -22.26 1.67
N LYS A 40 -31.63 -21.54 2.78
CA LYS A 40 -30.72 -20.46 3.17
C LYS A 40 -29.36 -21.14 3.12
N ASN A 41 -28.56 -20.82 2.08
CA ASN A 41 -27.15 -21.05 2.14
C ASN A 41 -26.75 -20.52 3.50
N ALA A 42 -26.49 -21.42 4.45
CA ALA A 42 -25.90 -21.06 5.70
C ALA A 42 -24.60 -20.35 5.28
N VAL A 43 -24.58 -19.04 5.41
CA VAL A 43 -23.33 -18.28 5.43
C VAL A 43 -22.57 -19.00 6.52
N THR A 44 -21.63 -19.84 6.15
CA THR A 44 -20.73 -20.48 7.09
C THR A 44 -20.07 -19.30 7.79
N GLN A 45 -20.48 -19.07 9.05
CA GLN A 45 -19.98 -17.96 9.84
C GLN A 45 -18.46 -18.12 9.83
N SER A 46 -17.79 -17.25 9.12
CA SER A 46 -16.33 -17.21 9.07
C SER A 46 -15.86 -16.95 10.50
N GLY A 47 -14.79 -17.60 10.92
CA GLY A 47 -14.22 -17.32 12.23
C GLY A 47 -13.67 -15.89 12.30
N GLU A 48 -13.38 -15.42 13.50
CA GLU A 48 -12.78 -14.10 13.70
C GLU A 48 -11.38 -14.03 13.12
N MET A 49 -11.08 -12.92 12.42
CA MET A 49 -9.74 -12.57 11.96
C MET A 49 -9.41 -11.17 12.44
N LYS A 50 -8.27 -11.01 13.14
CA LYS A 50 -7.74 -9.71 13.55
C LYS A 50 -6.56 -9.33 12.68
N VAL A 51 -6.56 -8.10 12.19
CA VAL A 51 -5.45 -7.52 11.44
C VAL A 51 -4.98 -6.26 12.16
N HIS A 52 -3.71 -6.24 12.53
CA HIS A 52 -3.07 -5.15 13.26
C HIS A 52 -2.06 -4.48 12.34
N PHE A 53 -2.22 -3.20 12.10
CA PHE A 53 -1.27 -2.35 11.38
C PHE A 53 -0.42 -1.65 12.41
N LEU A 54 0.82 -2.12 12.59
CA LEU A 54 1.68 -1.68 13.69
C LEU A 54 2.30 -0.32 13.39
N ASP A 55 2.29 0.57 14.36
CA ASP A 55 3.07 1.81 14.30
C ASP A 55 4.55 1.49 14.48
N VAL A 56 5.22 1.27 13.37
CA VAL A 56 6.68 1.05 13.31
C VAL A 56 7.44 2.29 12.83
N GLY A 57 6.78 3.46 12.87
CA GLY A 57 7.30 4.67 12.24
C GLY A 57 7.33 4.53 10.71
N GLN A 58 8.38 5.04 10.07
CA GLN A 58 8.55 4.84 8.63
C GLN A 58 8.94 3.39 8.36
N GLY A 59 8.02 2.66 7.71
CA GLY A 59 8.13 1.23 7.45
C GLY A 59 6.78 0.52 7.50
N LEU A 60 6.78 -0.79 7.36
CA LEU A 60 5.56 -1.60 7.37
C LEU A 60 5.70 -2.81 8.29
N SER A 61 4.66 -3.07 9.07
CA SER A 61 4.52 -4.33 9.81
C SER A 61 3.05 -4.62 10.09
N ILE A 62 2.56 -5.76 9.65
CA ILE A 62 1.16 -6.17 9.80
C ILE A 62 1.11 -7.54 10.46
N LEU A 63 0.43 -7.62 11.62
CA LEU A 63 0.11 -8.89 12.26
C LEU A 63 -1.31 -9.28 11.90
N ALA A 64 -1.50 -10.49 11.37
CA ALA A 64 -2.83 -11.09 11.22
C ALA A 64 -2.95 -12.35 12.08
N GLN A 65 -4.11 -12.50 12.74
CA GLN A 65 -4.43 -13.67 13.59
C GLN A 65 -5.82 -14.18 13.25
N SER A 66 -5.96 -15.51 13.07
CA SER A 66 -7.24 -16.17 12.84
C SER A 66 -7.17 -17.63 13.28
N GLU A 67 -8.10 -18.07 14.13
CA GLU A 67 -8.22 -19.46 14.60
C GLU A 67 -6.88 -20.08 15.06
N GLY A 68 -6.11 -19.33 15.86
CA GLY A 68 -4.81 -19.77 16.38
C GLY A 68 -3.68 -19.81 15.35
N LYS A 69 -3.91 -19.29 14.13
CA LYS A 69 -2.91 -19.04 13.12
C LYS A 69 -2.40 -17.63 13.21
N THR A 70 -1.11 -17.44 12.96
CA THR A 70 -0.45 -16.14 12.97
C THR A 70 0.32 -15.92 11.68
N MET A 71 0.13 -14.74 11.09
CA MET A 71 0.92 -14.21 9.98
C MET A 71 1.57 -12.91 10.42
N ILE A 72 2.83 -12.74 10.10
CA ILE A 72 3.50 -11.43 10.11
C ILE A 72 3.89 -11.08 8.67
N TYR A 73 3.42 -9.95 8.18
CA TYR A 73 3.77 -9.38 6.89
C TYR A 73 4.60 -8.14 7.13
N ASP A 74 5.86 -8.20 6.80
CA ASP A 74 6.93 -7.26 7.12
C ASP A 74 7.11 -7.03 8.64
N GLY A 75 8.20 -6.42 9.03
CA GLY A 75 8.58 -6.31 10.43
C GLY A 75 9.10 -4.93 10.85
N GLY A 76 8.99 -3.93 9.99
CA GLY A 76 9.55 -2.60 10.26
C GLY A 76 11.07 -2.56 10.28
N ASP A 77 11.61 -1.40 10.66
CA ASP A 77 13.05 -1.13 10.76
C ASP A 77 13.66 -1.81 12.00
N ARG A 78 14.97 -1.87 12.02
CA ARG A 78 15.78 -2.38 13.15
C ARG A 78 15.42 -1.70 14.48
N LYS A 79 15.11 -0.40 14.47
CA LYS A 79 14.79 0.36 15.69
C LYS A 79 13.50 -0.11 16.33
N THR A 80 12.56 -0.58 15.54
CA THR A 80 11.23 -1.04 15.99
C THR A 80 11.14 -2.56 16.17
N SER A 81 12.18 -3.31 15.82
CA SER A 81 12.21 -4.78 15.92
C SER A 81 11.84 -5.30 17.32
N ARG A 82 12.31 -4.63 18.40
CA ARG A 82 11.93 -5.00 19.78
C ARG A 82 10.46 -4.76 20.05
N PHE A 83 9.92 -3.66 19.57
CA PHE A 83 8.52 -3.33 19.70
C PHE A 83 7.66 -4.40 19.01
N VAL A 84 7.98 -4.74 17.75
CA VAL A 84 7.25 -5.79 17.00
C VAL A 84 7.25 -7.12 17.77
N VAL A 85 8.42 -7.59 18.23
CA VAL A 85 8.51 -8.83 19.01
C VAL A 85 7.71 -8.77 20.31
N SER A 86 7.77 -7.66 21.06
CA SER A 86 7.00 -7.48 22.30
C SER A 86 5.50 -7.44 22.00
N TYR A 87 5.08 -6.70 20.99
CA TYR A 87 3.69 -6.60 20.58
C TYR A 87 3.09 -7.97 20.23
N LEU A 88 3.80 -8.76 19.42
CA LEU A 88 3.38 -10.12 19.09
C LEU A 88 3.22 -10.99 20.36
N LYS A 89 4.16 -10.93 21.31
CA LYS A 89 4.08 -11.66 22.58
C LYS A 89 2.89 -11.24 23.43
N GLU A 90 2.65 -9.94 23.55
CA GLU A 90 1.51 -9.37 24.28
C GLU A 90 0.15 -9.76 23.68
N HIS A 91 0.13 -10.03 22.37
CA HIS A 91 -1.04 -10.56 21.66
C HIS A 91 -1.08 -12.09 21.57
N GLY A 92 -0.35 -12.78 22.45
CA GLY A 92 -0.41 -14.23 22.64
C GLY A 92 0.27 -15.04 21.53
N VAL A 93 1.10 -14.41 20.69
CA VAL A 93 1.85 -15.12 19.65
C VAL A 93 2.96 -15.94 20.30
N SER A 94 2.93 -17.23 20.09
CA SER A 94 4.02 -18.16 20.43
C SER A 94 4.65 -18.81 19.19
N LYS A 95 3.89 -18.82 18.09
CA LYS A 95 4.24 -19.41 16.81
C LYS A 95 3.77 -18.51 15.67
N ILE A 96 4.58 -18.43 14.62
CA ILE A 96 4.25 -17.73 13.37
C ILE A 96 4.07 -18.77 12.27
N ASP A 97 2.84 -18.91 11.76
CA ASP A 97 2.54 -19.86 10.68
C ASP A 97 3.07 -19.36 9.34
N TYR A 98 3.01 -18.03 9.09
CA TYR A 98 3.56 -17.40 7.90
C TYR A 98 4.30 -16.11 8.27
N LEU A 99 5.58 -16.06 7.94
CA LEU A 99 6.40 -14.86 7.97
C LEU A 99 6.64 -14.47 6.51
N ILE A 100 6.12 -13.29 6.13
CA ILE A 100 6.19 -12.78 4.77
C ILE A 100 7.07 -11.53 4.76
N SER A 101 8.14 -11.55 3.95
CA SER A 101 8.89 -10.35 3.60
C SER A 101 8.44 -9.89 2.22
N SER A 102 7.83 -8.72 2.13
CA SER A 102 7.42 -8.15 0.85
C SER A 102 8.64 -8.01 -0.06
N HIS A 103 9.65 -7.34 0.40
CA HIS A 103 10.93 -7.15 -0.26
C HIS A 103 12.05 -7.02 0.81
N TYR A 104 13.26 -6.54 0.43
CA TYR A 104 14.42 -6.64 1.31
C TYR A 104 14.97 -5.29 1.78
N ASP A 105 14.16 -4.21 1.73
CA ASP A 105 14.54 -2.94 2.31
C ASP A 105 14.43 -2.97 3.84
N ALA A 106 15.20 -2.12 4.50
CA ALA A 106 15.43 -2.23 5.93
C ALA A 106 14.18 -2.01 6.77
N ASP A 107 13.33 -1.11 6.35
CA ASP A 107 12.08 -0.71 7.01
C ASP A 107 10.92 -1.70 6.81
N HIS A 108 11.18 -2.81 6.12
CA HIS A 108 10.27 -3.95 5.96
C HIS A 108 10.85 -5.22 6.57
N MET A 109 12.13 -5.53 6.28
CA MET A 109 12.72 -6.81 6.61
C MET A 109 13.42 -6.85 7.97
N ALA A 110 13.91 -5.73 8.50
CA ALA A 110 14.82 -5.77 9.65
C ALA A 110 14.19 -6.39 10.89
N GLY A 111 12.92 -6.06 11.19
CA GLY A 111 12.22 -6.62 12.34
C GLY A 111 11.87 -8.10 12.20
N LEU A 112 11.76 -8.63 10.99
CA LEU A 112 11.51 -10.05 10.75
C LEU A 112 12.65 -10.94 11.28
N ILE A 113 13.89 -10.44 11.30
CA ILE A 113 15.01 -11.14 11.92
C ILE A 113 14.76 -11.30 13.44
N GLY A 114 14.19 -10.28 14.08
CA GLY A 114 13.77 -10.37 15.49
C GLY A 114 12.70 -11.42 15.70
N CYS A 115 11.73 -11.49 14.78
CA CYS A 115 10.66 -12.50 14.82
C CYS A 115 11.21 -13.94 14.65
N LEU A 116 12.11 -14.17 13.69
CA LEU A 116 12.79 -15.47 13.51
C LEU A 116 13.52 -15.89 14.78
N ASN A 117 14.22 -14.98 15.44
CA ASN A 117 14.95 -15.30 16.67
C ASN A 117 14.05 -15.50 17.92
N ALA A 118 12.81 -15.06 17.89
CA ALA A 118 11.94 -14.99 19.09
C ALA A 118 10.76 -15.98 19.06
N PHE A 119 10.40 -16.50 17.91
CA PHE A 119 9.20 -17.33 17.71
C PHE A 119 9.50 -18.59 16.89
N ASP A 120 8.68 -19.64 17.07
CA ASP A 120 8.66 -20.82 16.20
C ASP A 120 8.00 -20.46 14.87
N VAL A 121 8.80 -20.21 13.82
CA VAL A 121 8.33 -19.88 12.48
C VAL A 121 8.15 -21.13 11.64
N LYS A 122 7.04 -21.26 10.91
CA LYS A 122 6.75 -22.47 10.11
C LYS A 122 7.02 -22.27 8.61
N ASN A 123 6.67 -21.11 8.08
CA ASN A 123 6.85 -20.82 6.66
C ASN A 123 7.40 -19.40 6.51
N VAL A 124 8.40 -19.26 5.65
CA VAL A 124 8.94 -17.97 5.22
C VAL A 124 8.62 -17.78 3.75
N ILE A 125 7.86 -16.75 3.43
CA ILE A 125 7.54 -16.35 2.05
C ILE A 125 8.30 -15.06 1.76
N SER A 126 8.93 -14.98 0.61
CA SER A 126 9.67 -13.80 0.19
C SER A 126 9.79 -13.73 -1.33
N SER A 127 10.20 -12.60 -1.83
CA SER A 127 10.46 -12.41 -3.25
C SER A 127 11.69 -13.20 -3.73
N ASN A 128 11.68 -13.58 -5.00
CA ASN A 128 12.72 -14.43 -5.60
C ASN A 128 13.85 -13.62 -6.25
N TYR A 129 14.52 -12.78 -5.45
CA TYR A 129 15.73 -12.09 -5.89
C TYR A 129 16.79 -12.08 -4.79
N VAL A 130 18.01 -11.76 -5.15
CA VAL A 130 19.13 -11.69 -4.21
C VAL A 130 19.48 -10.23 -3.97
N HIS A 131 19.49 -9.83 -2.71
CA HIS A 131 19.93 -8.51 -2.31
C HIS A 131 21.34 -8.56 -1.71
N THR A 132 22.16 -7.53 -1.94
CA THR A 132 23.58 -7.53 -1.56
C THR A 132 23.84 -6.99 -0.15
N SER A 133 22.82 -6.44 0.52
CA SER A 133 22.96 -5.83 1.85
C SER A 133 23.37 -6.84 2.92
N LYS A 134 24.11 -6.37 3.92
CA LYS A 134 24.41 -7.16 5.13
C LYS A 134 23.15 -7.56 5.89
N LEU A 135 22.10 -6.75 5.81
CA LEU A 135 20.83 -7.04 6.44
C LEU A 135 20.16 -8.25 5.80
N TYR A 136 20.08 -8.29 4.47
CA TYR A 136 19.58 -9.46 3.73
C TYR A 136 20.37 -10.73 4.06
N GLN A 137 21.71 -10.64 4.10
CA GLN A 137 22.55 -11.78 4.50
C GLN A 137 22.22 -12.26 5.92
N SER A 138 21.94 -11.33 6.85
CA SER A 138 21.52 -11.66 8.22
C SER A 138 20.15 -12.32 8.25
N PHE A 139 19.20 -11.86 7.44
CA PHE A 139 17.88 -12.48 7.30
C PHE A 139 17.98 -13.91 6.76
N VAL A 140 18.72 -14.11 5.66
CA VAL A 140 18.95 -15.44 5.09
C VAL A 140 19.63 -16.38 6.11
N LYS A 141 20.57 -15.84 6.90
CA LYS A 141 21.24 -16.62 7.96
C LYS A 141 20.24 -17.03 9.06
N ALA A 142 19.34 -16.12 9.49
CA ALA A 142 18.34 -16.43 10.49
C ALA A 142 17.35 -17.49 9.98
N VAL A 143 16.85 -17.37 8.75
CA VAL A 143 15.97 -18.37 8.13
C VAL A 143 16.64 -19.76 8.10
N LYS A 144 17.94 -19.82 7.73
CA LYS A 144 18.69 -21.08 7.71
C LYS A 144 18.95 -21.64 9.10
N ALA A 145 19.15 -20.78 10.10
CA ALA A 145 19.40 -21.23 11.48
C ALA A 145 18.19 -21.98 12.07
N ASP A 146 16.98 -21.61 11.66
CA ASP A 146 15.73 -22.27 12.03
C ASP A 146 15.43 -23.51 11.16
N GLY A 147 16.35 -23.91 10.28
CA GLY A 147 16.16 -25.03 9.34
C GLY A 147 15.14 -24.75 8.23
N LEU A 148 14.74 -23.49 8.05
CA LEU A 148 13.75 -23.07 7.08
C LEU A 148 14.36 -22.75 5.71
N LYS A 149 13.46 -22.66 4.71
CA LYS A 149 13.77 -22.18 3.37
C LYS A 149 12.81 -21.07 3.01
N MET A 150 13.30 -20.04 2.32
CA MET A 150 12.45 -19.04 1.70
C MET A 150 11.64 -19.67 0.57
N GLN A 151 10.33 -19.46 0.59
CA GLN A 151 9.40 -19.89 -0.44
C GLN A 151 9.13 -18.69 -1.36
N HIS A 152 9.11 -18.94 -2.66
CA HIS A 152 8.87 -17.92 -3.69
C HIS A 152 7.63 -18.32 -4.52
N PRO A 153 6.42 -18.10 -3.97
CA PRO A 153 5.21 -18.58 -4.61
C PRO A 153 4.92 -17.80 -5.89
N ALA A 154 4.31 -18.51 -6.85
CA ALA A 154 3.80 -17.86 -8.06
C ALA A 154 2.53 -17.06 -7.76
N VAL A 155 2.28 -16.05 -8.57
CA VAL A 155 1.04 -15.27 -8.60
C VAL A 155 -0.17 -16.20 -8.80
N GLY A 156 -1.25 -15.96 -8.06
CA GLY A 156 -2.46 -16.80 -8.02
C GLY A 156 -2.37 -17.97 -7.04
N LYS A 157 -1.21 -18.19 -6.38
CA LYS A 157 -1.10 -19.22 -5.35
C LYS A 157 -1.86 -18.80 -4.11
N THR A 158 -2.82 -19.64 -3.70
CA THR A 158 -3.62 -19.45 -2.49
C THR A 158 -3.15 -20.34 -1.35
N TYR A 159 -3.20 -19.80 -0.13
CA TYR A 159 -2.86 -20.47 1.13
C TYR A 159 -4.02 -20.36 2.11
N LYS A 160 -4.32 -21.43 2.83
CA LYS A 160 -5.29 -21.36 3.93
C LYS A 160 -4.67 -20.64 5.13
N PHE A 161 -5.46 -19.77 5.77
CA PHE A 161 -5.07 -19.02 6.96
C PHE A 161 -6.25 -18.90 7.93
N GLY A 162 -6.25 -19.73 8.97
CA GLY A 162 -7.34 -19.78 9.94
C GLY A 162 -8.70 -20.05 9.28
N SER A 163 -9.68 -19.20 9.54
CA SER A 163 -11.01 -19.22 8.91
C SER A 163 -11.00 -18.77 7.45
N GLY A 164 -9.95 -18.07 7.02
CA GLY A 164 -9.83 -17.48 5.71
C GLY A 164 -8.68 -18.05 4.88
N SER A 165 -8.17 -17.23 3.98
CA SER A 165 -7.04 -17.55 3.09
C SER A 165 -6.32 -16.30 2.64
N PHE A 166 -5.14 -16.46 2.05
CA PHE A 166 -4.50 -15.38 1.31
C PHE A 166 -4.02 -15.86 -0.06
N GLU A 167 -4.02 -14.97 -1.03
CA GLU A 167 -3.59 -15.20 -2.40
C GLU A 167 -2.42 -14.28 -2.75
N ILE A 168 -1.45 -14.80 -3.49
CA ILE A 168 -0.30 -14.04 -3.99
C ILE A 168 -0.71 -13.24 -5.22
N LEU A 169 -0.53 -11.92 -5.18
CA LEU A 169 -0.86 -11.01 -6.27
C LEU A 169 0.36 -10.61 -7.10
N ALA A 170 1.53 -10.47 -6.45
CA ALA A 170 2.81 -10.06 -7.07
C ALA A 170 4.00 -10.70 -6.31
N PRO A 171 5.22 -10.64 -6.86
CA PRO A 171 5.57 -10.16 -8.19
C PRO A 171 5.31 -11.21 -9.28
N LYS A 172 4.87 -10.78 -10.47
CA LYS A 172 4.72 -11.65 -11.63
C LYS A 172 6.06 -11.93 -12.30
N THR A 173 6.92 -10.95 -12.32
CA THR A 173 8.29 -10.99 -12.84
C THR A 173 9.22 -10.34 -11.82
N ILE A 174 10.47 -10.81 -11.79
CA ILE A 174 11.48 -10.20 -10.93
C ILE A 174 12.27 -9.18 -11.75
N GLU A 175 12.35 -7.97 -11.27
CA GLU A 175 13.17 -6.91 -11.84
C GLU A 175 14.62 -7.04 -11.39
N ALA A 176 15.55 -6.87 -12.34
CA ALA A 176 16.98 -6.95 -12.06
C ALA A 176 17.51 -5.73 -11.28
N LYS A 177 16.79 -4.61 -11.35
CA LYS A 177 17.12 -3.36 -10.65
C LYS A 177 15.88 -2.89 -9.89
N GLY A 178 16.10 -2.44 -8.67
CA GLY A 178 15.04 -2.00 -7.78
C GLY A 178 14.54 -3.11 -6.87
N SER A 179 14.15 -2.74 -5.66
CA SER A 179 13.63 -3.64 -4.63
C SER A 179 12.10 -3.62 -4.61
N ASN A 180 11.52 -2.45 -4.78
CA ASN A 180 10.11 -2.15 -4.54
C ASN A 180 9.16 -2.96 -5.43
N ASN A 181 9.35 -2.94 -6.75
CA ASN A 181 8.52 -3.70 -7.69
C ASN A 181 8.67 -5.22 -7.57
N ASN A 182 9.66 -5.70 -6.80
CA ASN A 182 9.79 -7.10 -6.44
C ASN A 182 8.99 -7.47 -5.17
N SER A 183 8.19 -6.59 -4.62
CA SER A 183 7.37 -6.83 -3.44
C SER A 183 6.39 -7.99 -3.64
N VAL A 184 6.36 -8.90 -2.67
CA VAL A 184 5.32 -9.93 -2.57
C VAL A 184 4.03 -9.25 -2.11
N ALA A 185 3.12 -9.01 -3.03
CA ALA A 185 1.79 -8.52 -2.69
C ALA A 185 0.83 -9.68 -2.43
N ILE A 186 -0.10 -9.48 -1.49
CA ILE A 186 -1.11 -10.48 -1.13
C ILE A 186 -2.51 -9.89 -1.01
N LYS A 187 -3.54 -10.71 -1.27
CA LYS A 187 -4.92 -10.46 -0.86
C LYS A 187 -5.27 -11.43 0.26
N LEU A 188 -5.50 -10.90 1.47
CA LEU A 188 -5.95 -11.66 2.64
C LEU A 188 -7.48 -11.61 2.67
N MET A 189 -8.14 -12.75 2.87
CA MET A 189 -9.59 -12.90 2.79
C MET A 189 -10.13 -13.59 4.03
N ASN A 190 -11.25 -13.11 4.57
CA ASN A 190 -12.04 -13.75 5.63
C ASN A 190 -13.53 -13.59 5.35
N GLY A 191 -14.19 -14.65 4.87
CA GLY A 191 -15.58 -14.57 4.43
C GLY A 191 -15.75 -13.59 3.27
N GLU A 192 -16.56 -12.55 3.48
CA GLU A 192 -16.80 -11.47 2.51
C GLU A 192 -15.78 -10.33 2.63
N ASN A 193 -14.97 -10.30 3.69
CA ASN A 193 -14.00 -9.25 3.93
C ASN A 193 -12.65 -9.58 3.29
N SER A 194 -11.99 -8.55 2.78
CA SER A 194 -10.71 -8.68 2.10
C SER A 194 -9.78 -7.49 2.29
N PHE A 195 -8.48 -7.79 2.34
CA PHE A 195 -7.40 -6.85 2.58
C PHE A 195 -6.34 -7.03 1.51
N VAL A 196 -5.84 -5.95 0.92
CA VAL A 196 -4.73 -6.00 -0.02
C VAL A 196 -3.51 -5.31 0.57
N PHE A 197 -2.40 -6.05 0.64
CA PHE A 197 -1.08 -5.57 1.09
C PHE A 197 -0.12 -5.67 -0.07
N THR A 198 0.49 -4.56 -0.45
CA THR A 198 1.36 -4.48 -1.63
C THR A 198 2.84 -4.33 -1.31
N GLY A 199 3.20 -4.17 -0.01
CA GLY A 199 4.54 -3.73 0.35
C GLY A 199 4.85 -2.39 -0.31
N ASP A 200 5.99 -2.30 -0.97
CA ASP A 200 6.38 -1.10 -1.70
C ASP A 200 6.23 -1.24 -3.22
N ALA A 201 5.35 -2.14 -3.67
CA ALA A 201 5.04 -2.26 -5.09
C ALA A 201 4.65 -0.90 -5.68
N GLU A 202 5.33 -0.52 -6.77
CA GLU A 202 5.14 0.72 -7.50
C GLU A 202 4.28 0.50 -8.76
N HIS A 203 4.11 1.55 -9.57
CA HIS A 203 3.19 1.55 -10.71
C HIS A 203 3.39 0.39 -11.69
N GLU A 204 4.63 -0.07 -11.92
CA GLU A 204 4.91 -1.20 -12.82
C GLU A 204 4.36 -2.52 -12.28
N SER A 205 4.55 -2.75 -10.98
CA SER A 205 4.01 -3.93 -10.30
C SER A 205 2.49 -3.86 -10.20
N GLU A 206 1.92 -2.70 -9.90
CA GLU A 206 0.47 -2.47 -9.90
C GLU A 206 -0.14 -2.73 -11.29
N ALA A 207 0.49 -2.21 -12.35
CA ALA A 207 0.04 -2.47 -13.73
C ALA A 207 0.08 -3.96 -14.07
N ALA A 208 1.10 -4.70 -13.59
CA ALA A 208 1.17 -6.15 -13.78
C ALA A 208 0.03 -6.89 -13.03
N MET A 209 -0.33 -6.43 -11.81
CA MET A 209 -1.49 -6.94 -11.06
C MET A 209 -2.79 -6.61 -11.78
N CYS A 210 -3.00 -5.37 -12.24
CA CYS A 210 -4.20 -4.93 -12.98
C CYS A 210 -4.42 -5.69 -14.29
N ASN A 211 -3.34 -6.10 -14.95
CA ASN A 211 -3.37 -6.90 -16.17
C ASN A 211 -3.47 -8.42 -15.93
N SER A 212 -3.60 -8.84 -14.68
CA SER A 212 -3.86 -10.24 -14.33
C SER A 212 -5.37 -10.55 -14.40
N SER A 213 -5.72 -11.84 -14.34
CA SER A 213 -7.11 -12.28 -14.21
C SER A 213 -7.60 -12.36 -12.75
N ILE A 214 -6.75 -11.99 -11.79
CA ILE A 214 -7.06 -12.06 -10.36
C ILE A 214 -7.98 -10.89 -10.00
N ASP A 215 -8.99 -11.16 -9.19
CA ASP A 215 -9.83 -10.12 -8.59
C ASP A 215 -9.06 -9.35 -7.52
N LEU A 216 -8.80 -8.07 -7.79
CA LEU A 216 -8.08 -7.17 -6.88
C LEU A 216 -9.00 -6.41 -5.92
N SER A 217 -10.34 -6.52 -6.07
CA SER A 217 -11.28 -5.79 -5.21
C SER A 217 -11.02 -6.10 -3.74
N CYS A 218 -11.08 -5.09 -2.88
CA CYS A 218 -10.87 -5.27 -1.45
C CYS A 218 -11.67 -4.26 -0.62
N ASP A 219 -11.91 -4.58 0.65
CA ASP A 219 -12.49 -3.63 1.58
C ASP A 219 -11.42 -2.70 2.15
N VAL A 220 -10.22 -3.23 2.42
CA VAL A 220 -9.10 -2.51 3.01
C VAL A 220 -7.86 -2.60 2.11
N LEU A 221 -7.33 -1.46 1.72
CA LEU A 221 -6.06 -1.34 1.00
C LEU A 221 -4.99 -0.79 1.95
N VAL A 222 -3.81 -1.37 1.93
CA VAL A 222 -2.58 -0.73 2.42
C VAL A 222 -1.89 -0.10 1.21
N PRO A 223 -1.97 1.23 1.04
CA PRO A 223 -1.32 1.93 -0.05
C PRO A 223 0.16 1.59 -0.12
N GLY A 224 0.65 1.27 -1.30
CA GLY A 224 2.03 0.89 -1.52
C GLY A 224 3.02 1.99 -1.15
N HIS A 225 4.22 1.57 -0.75
CA HIS A 225 5.36 2.44 -0.51
C HIS A 225 5.03 3.60 0.46
N HIS A 226 4.32 3.27 1.55
CA HIS A 226 3.92 4.21 2.62
C HIS A 226 3.07 5.39 2.15
N GLY A 227 2.37 5.23 1.02
CA GLY A 227 1.61 6.30 0.39
C GLY A 227 2.43 7.18 -0.54
N SER A 228 3.57 6.70 -1.05
CA SER A 228 4.36 7.38 -2.08
C SER A 228 3.56 7.62 -3.37
N ALA A 229 3.87 8.71 -4.07
CA ALA A 229 3.33 9.02 -5.40
C ALA A 229 3.77 8.01 -6.48
N THR A 230 4.80 7.19 -6.21
CA THR A 230 5.24 6.13 -7.13
C THR A 230 4.34 4.90 -7.12
N ALA A 231 3.40 4.83 -6.15
CA ALA A 231 2.44 3.76 -5.98
C ALA A 231 0.99 4.28 -5.99
N THR A 232 0.04 3.37 -5.76
CA THR A 232 -1.38 3.71 -5.64
C THR A 232 -1.91 4.43 -6.89
N SER A 233 -1.65 3.83 -8.06
CA SER A 233 -2.08 4.36 -9.35
C SER A 233 -3.61 4.39 -9.49
N TRP A 234 -4.13 5.28 -10.36
CA TRP A 234 -5.56 5.33 -10.65
C TRP A 234 -6.12 4.00 -11.13
N ASP A 235 -5.39 3.31 -12.03
CA ASP A 235 -5.82 2.01 -12.56
C ASP A 235 -5.91 0.97 -11.45
N PHE A 236 -4.97 0.99 -10.49
CA PHE A 236 -4.97 0.09 -9.36
C PHE A 236 -6.11 0.39 -8.39
N LEU A 237 -6.35 1.66 -8.06
CA LEU A 237 -7.49 2.08 -7.23
C LEU A 237 -8.84 1.74 -7.85
N GLN A 238 -8.97 1.85 -9.17
CA GLN A 238 -10.19 1.46 -9.90
C GLN A 238 -10.43 -0.05 -9.88
N LYS A 239 -9.39 -0.87 -9.75
CA LYS A 239 -9.48 -2.32 -9.62
C LYS A 239 -9.71 -2.79 -8.20
N THR A 240 -9.07 -2.15 -7.23
CA THR A 240 -9.18 -2.51 -5.81
C THR A 240 -10.45 -1.95 -5.17
N VAL A 241 -10.90 -0.78 -5.57
CA VAL A 241 -12.13 -0.08 -5.11
C VAL A 241 -12.31 -0.18 -3.58
N PRO A 242 -11.31 0.14 -2.77
CA PRO A 242 -11.36 -0.07 -1.33
C PRO A 242 -12.34 0.90 -0.67
N GLU A 243 -12.95 0.47 0.45
CA GLU A 243 -13.71 1.37 1.33
C GLU A 243 -12.76 2.09 2.30
N TYR A 244 -11.69 1.39 2.71
CA TYR A 244 -10.71 1.90 3.68
C TYR A 244 -9.30 1.82 3.13
N ALA A 245 -8.48 2.80 3.47
CA ALA A 245 -7.04 2.77 3.27
C ALA A 245 -6.32 2.91 4.62
N VAL A 246 -5.34 2.04 4.89
CA VAL A 246 -4.49 2.15 6.08
C VAL A 246 -3.08 2.49 5.63
N ILE A 247 -2.63 3.71 5.92
CA ILE A 247 -1.30 4.20 5.53
C ILE A 247 -0.34 3.97 6.69
N SER A 248 0.68 3.13 6.45
CA SER A 248 1.76 2.89 7.40
C SER A 248 2.92 3.82 7.06
N CYS A 249 3.09 4.87 7.83
CA CYS A 249 4.15 5.87 7.66
C CYS A 249 4.57 6.46 9.01
N GLY A 250 5.73 7.10 9.04
CA GLY A 250 6.26 7.71 10.26
C GLY A 250 5.99 9.21 10.32
N THR A 251 5.77 9.73 11.53
CA THR A 251 5.70 11.18 11.77
C THR A 251 7.02 11.84 11.38
N ASN A 252 6.94 12.96 10.65
CA ASN A 252 8.12 13.73 10.20
C ASN A 252 9.16 12.85 9.47
N ASN A 253 8.71 11.90 8.66
CA ASN A 253 9.60 11.05 7.92
C ASN A 253 10.31 11.85 6.80
N LYS A 254 11.57 11.51 6.56
CA LYS A 254 12.43 12.23 5.60
C LYS A 254 12.00 12.14 4.13
N TYR A 255 11.02 11.31 3.84
CA TYR A 255 10.50 11.10 2.47
C TYR A 255 9.28 11.98 2.18
N GLY A 256 8.66 12.55 3.23
CA GLY A 256 7.42 13.31 3.09
C GLY A 256 6.17 12.45 2.88
N HIS A 257 6.29 11.14 3.10
CA HIS A 257 5.13 10.24 2.93
C HIS A 257 4.09 10.40 4.04
N PRO A 258 2.79 10.28 3.72
CA PRO A 258 2.23 10.02 2.38
C PRO A 258 2.29 11.24 1.48
N ASP A 259 2.52 11.02 0.17
CA ASP A 259 2.57 12.07 -0.82
C ASP A 259 1.18 12.66 -1.13
N LYS A 260 1.18 13.94 -1.48
CA LYS A 260 -0.04 14.66 -1.84
C LYS A 260 -0.84 13.98 -2.95
N ASP A 261 -0.17 13.46 -3.98
CA ASP A 261 -0.81 12.78 -5.11
C ASP A 261 -1.61 11.55 -4.67
N THR A 262 -1.05 10.75 -3.77
CA THR A 262 -1.76 9.59 -3.19
C THR A 262 -2.95 10.04 -2.34
N MET A 263 -2.77 11.06 -1.50
CA MET A 263 -3.82 11.56 -0.62
C MET A 263 -4.98 12.18 -1.39
N ASP A 264 -4.69 12.95 -2.44
CA ASP A 264 -5.70 13.53 -3.34
C ASP A 264 -6.54 12.43 -4.03
N LYS A 265 -5.91 11.33 -4.47
CA LYS A 265 -6.60 10.19 -5.09
C LYS A 265 -7.56 9.52 -4.10
N LEU A 266 -7.07 9.23 -2.88
CA LEU A 266 -7.89 8.60 -1.84
C LEU A 266 -9.08 9.49 -1.47
N GLN A 267 -8.84 10.80 -1.28
CA GLN A 267 -9.89 11.77 -0.98
C GLN A 267 -10.92 11.88 -2.10
N SER A 268 -10.48 11.92 -3.36
CA SER A 268 -11.38 12.06 -4.52
C SER A 268 -12.30 10.86 -4.73
N MET A 269 -11.91 9.69 -4.21
CA MET A 269 -12.70 8.46 -4.24
C MET A 269 -13.52 8.25 -2.96
N ASP A 270 -13.54 9.20 -2.02
CA ASP A 270 -14.20 9.10 -0.71
C ASP A 270 -13.74 7.86 0.09
N ILE A 271 -12.48 7.41 -0.09
CA ILE A 271 -11.90 6.29 0.65
C ILE A 271 -11.58 6.76 2.06
N GLN A 272 -12.09 6.08 3.08
CA GLN A 272 -11.83 6.42 4.47
C GLN A 272 -10.40 6.06 4.85
N VAL A 273 -9.67 6.99 5.49
CA VAL A 273 -8.25 6.86 5.76
C VAL A 273 -7.95 6.68 7.23
N TYR A 274 -7.13 5.67 7.52
CA TYR A 274 -6.41 5.48 8.77
C TYR A 274 -4.92 5.71 8.53
N ARG A 275 -4.22 6.27 9.54
CA ARG A 275 -2.80 6.59 9.44
C ARG A 275 -2.07 6.22 10.72
N THR A 276 -0.99 5.44 10.62
CA THR A 276 -0.22 5.05 11.81
C THR A 276 0.53 6.22 12.45
N ASP A 277 0.97 7.21 11.68
CA ASP A 277 1.63 8.43 12.17
C ASP A 277 0.71 9.37 12.96
N LYS A 278 -0.61 9.21 12.84
CA LYS A 278 -1.63 10.01 13.52
C LYS A 278 -2.33 9.25 14.65
N GLN A 279 -2.48 7.94 14.51
CA GLN A 279 -3.35 7.13 15.37
C GLN A 279 -2.58 6.03 16.13
N GLY A 280 -1.28 5.87 15.87
CA GLY A 280 -0.52 4.74 16.39
C GLY A 280 -0.92 3.41 15.72
N THR A 281 -0.80 2.31 16.45
CA THR A 281 -1.21 1.00 15.97
C THR A 281 -2.73 0.90 15.79
N ILE A 282 -3.18 0.49 14.61
CA ILE A 282 -4.59 0.37 14.22
C ILE A 282 -4.94 -1.11 14.14
N VAL A 283 -6.11 -1.49 14.68
CA VAL A 283 -6.58 -2.87 14.67
C VAL A 283 -7.96 -2.94 14.05
N VAL A 284 -8.16 -3.91 13.18
CA VAL A 284 -9.48 -4.24 12.64
C VAL A 284 -9.78 -5.73 12.87
N THR A 285 -11.01 -6.02 13.27
CA THR A 285 -11.52 -7.36 13.44
C THR A 285 -12.58 -7.64 12.39
N SER A 286 -12.37 -8.68 11.60
CA SER A 286 -13.35 -9.21 10.65
C SER A 286 -14.08 -10.41 11.28
N ASP A 287 -15.39 -10.40 11.24
CA ASP A 287 -16.22 -11.57 11.57
C ASP A 287 -16.62 -12.38 10.31
N GLY A 288 -16.06 -11.99 9.17
CA GLY A 288 -16.33 -12.55 7.85
C GLY A 288 -17.41 -11.83 7.06
N ALA A 289 -18.12 -10.89 7.65
CA ALA A 289 -19.13 -10.05 7.01
C ALA A 289 -18.93 -8.56 7.32
N ASN A 290 -18.50 -8.25 8.54
CA ASN A 290 -18.33 -6.89 9.03
C ASN A 290 -16.88 -6.65 9.48
N LEU A 291 -16.45 -5.39 9.39
CA LEU A 291 -15.17 -4.90 9.89
C LEU A 291 -15.41 -4.01 11.12
N ASN A 292 -14.82 -4.40 12.25
CA ASN A 292 -14.89 -3.66 13.50
C ASN A 292 -13.52 -3.07 13.82
N TRP A 293 -13.42 -1.75 13.75
CA TRP A 293 -12.18 -1.01 13.92
C TRP A 293 -11.94 -0.63 15.38
N SER A 294 -10.67 -0.56 15.80
CA SER A 294 -10.26 -0.10 17.14
C SER A 294 -10.38 1.41 17.33
N ALA A 295 -10.54 2.16 16.26
CA ALA A 295 -10.71 3.61 16.25
C ALA A 295 -11.55 4.02 15.03
N GLU A 296 -12.06 5.24 15.05
CA GLU A 296 -12.67 5.85 13.84
C GLU A 296 -11.58 6.23 12.83
N PRO A 297 -11.88 6.26 11.52
CA PRO A 297 -10.93 6.73 10.52
C PRO A 297 -10.56 8.20 10.81
N CYS A 298 -9.29 8.54 10.71
CA CYS A 298 -8.86 9.93 10.94
C CYS A 298 -9.28 10.86 9.78
N ASN A 299 -9.42 10.31 8.58
CA ASN A 299 -9.73 11.05 7.35
C ASN A 299 -8.84 12.31 7.16
N ASP A 300 -7.59 12.19 7.63
CA ASP A 300 -6.57 13.23 7.46
C ASP A 300 -5.82 12.97 6.15
N TYR A 301 -6.18 13.72 5.12
CA TYR A 301 -5.60 13.63 3.78
C TYR A 301 -4.42 14.59 3.59
N THR A 302 -3.90 15.18 4.66
CA THR A 302 -2.70 16.03 4.55
C THR A 302 -1.48 15.18 4.20
N PRO A 303 -0.60 15.64 3.29
CA PRO A 303 0.64 14.93 3.01
C PRO A 303 1.55 14.90 4.25
N GLY A 304 2.52 13.99 4.25
CA GLY A 304 3.47 13.84 5.36
C GLY A 304 4.51 14.95 5.44
N ASP A 305 4.78 15.60 4.32
CA ASP A 305 5.65 16.77 4.25
C ASP A 305 4.82 18.03 4.05
N ASP A 306 4.75 18.89 5.09
CA ASP A 306 4.19 20.24 4.99
C ASP A 306 5.18 21.24 4.36
N SER A 307 6.35 20.80 3.89
CA SER A 307 7.35 21.69 3.29
C SER A 307 6.89 22.31 1.97
N ASP A 308 5.82 21.81 1.37
CA ASP A 308 5.11 22.47 0.27
C ASP A 308 4.10 23.54 0.71
N GLN A 309 4.17 24.02 1.96
CA GLN A 309 3.49 25.26 2.40
C GLN A 309 4.02 26.52 1.71
N GLY A 310 4.71 26.36 0.57
CA GLY A 310 5.23 27.44 -0.26
C GLY A 310 4.35 27.85 -1.44
N THR A 311 3.24 27.15 -1.71
CA THR A 311 2.32 27.57 -2.78
C THR A 311 0.87 27.48 -2.34
N GLN A 312 0.47 28.33 -1.37
CA GLN A 312 -0.92 28.69 -1.27
C GLN A 312 -1.29 29.44 -2.56
N SER A 313 -1.90 28.73 -3.48
CA SER A 313 -2.72 29.35 -4.50
C SER A 313 -3.93 29.97 -3.83
N THR A 314 -3.77 31.17 -3.31
CA THR A 314 -4.90 32.06 -3.09
C THR A 314 -5.48 32.39 -4.45
N SER A 315 -6.59 31.74 -4.77
CA SER A 315 -7.49 32.15 -5.82
C SER A 315 -8.11 33.48 -5.42
N GLU A 316 -7.37 34.58 -5.57
CA GLU A 316 -7.91 35.90 -5.77
C GLU A 316 -7.71 36.27 -7.24
N VAL A 317 -8.85 36.37 -7.91
CA VAL A 317 -8.99 36.92 -9.23
C VAL A 317 -8.36 38.33 -9.24
N GLN A 318 -7.15 38.43 -9.83
CA GLN A 318 -6.71 39.67 -10.45
C GLN A 318 -6.09 39.33 -11.79
N GLN A 319 -6.87 39.61 -12.83
CA GLN A 319 -6.33 39.88 -14.16
C GLN A 319 -5.31 41.00 -14.04
N GLU A 320 -4.04 40.71 -14.36
CA GLU A 320 -3.23 41.64 -15.14
C GLU A 320 -1.91 40.99 -15.55
N ALA A 321 -1.65 41.11 -16.85
CA ALA A 321 -0.35 41.11 -17.53
C ALA A 321 0.53 39.85 -17.47
N SER A 322 0.26 38.97 -18.42
CA SER A 322 1.28 38.12 -19.04
C SER A 322 2.49 38.98 -19.49
N GLN A 323 3.62 38.81 -18.80
CA GLN A 323 4.95 39.08 -19.42
C GLN A 323 5.71 37.77 -19.37
N THR A 324 5.84 37.15 -20.52
CA THR A 324 6.74 36.04 -20.81
C THR A 324 8.17 36.45 -20.53
N ALA A 325 8.75 35.99 -19.42
CA ALA A 325 10.19 36.03 -19.22
C ALA A 325 10.82 34.93 -20.10
N THR A 326 11.28 35.33 -21.28
CA THR A 326 12.15 34.51 -22.13
C THR A 326 13.60 34.60 -21.62
N GLY A 327 13.88 33.98 -20.43
CA GLY A 327 15.26 33.86 -19.95
C GLY A 327 15.89 32.56 -20.48
N GLU A 328 17.17 32.60 -20.89
CA GLU A 328 17.97 31.41 -21.19
C GLU A 328 18.07 30.55 -19.90
N HIS A 329 17.63 29.28 -19.94
CA HIS A 329 17.74 28.36 -18.84
C HIS A 329 19.14 27.75 -18.75
N VAL A 330 19.65 27.65 -17.53
CA VAL A 330 20.98 27.13 -17.21
C VAL A 330 20.93 26.16 -16.05
N TRP A 331 21.95 25.34 -15.91
CA TRP A 331 22.09 24.36 -14.85
C TRP A 331 23.15 24.75 -13.85
N VAL A 332 22.84 24.67 -12.55
CA VAL A 332 23.80 24.95 -11.46
C VAL A 332 23.97 23.72 -10.58
N SER A 333 25.17 23.48 -10.08
CA SER A 333 25.45 22.42 -9.13
C SER A 333 25.29 22.91 -7.69
N ALA A 334 24.91 22.04 -6.76
CA ALA A 334 24.71 22.40 -5.36
C ALA A 334 25.93 23.01 -4.65
N THR A 335 27.13 22.81 -5.17
CA THR A 335 28.41 23.25 -4.54
C THR A 335 29.35 24.01 -5.48
N GLY A 336 28.95 24.19 -6.72
CA GLY A 336 29.78 24.89 -7.72
C GLY A 336 29.55 26.42 -7.73
N ASN A 337 30.47 27.14 -8.36
CA ASN A 337 30.39 28.58 -8.57
C ASN A 337 30.17 28.95 -10.06
N LYS A 338 29.62 28.01 -10.84
CA LYS A 338 29.39 28.18 -12.27
C LYS A 338 28.03 27.64 -12.68
N TYR A 339 27.43 28.29 -13.69
CA TYR A 339 26.29 27.78 -14.39
C TYR A 339 26.66 27.10 -15.71
N HIS A 340 25.86 26.19 -16.20
CA HIS A 340 26.16 25.26 -17.29
C HIS A 340 24.98 25.15 -18.25
N LYS A 341 25.27 24.84 -19.53
CA LYS A 341 24.23 24.59 -20.55
C LYS A 341 23.48 23.25 -20.34
N THR A 342 24.10 22.30 -19.63
CA THR A 342 23.54 20.97 -19.40
C THR A 342 23.80 20.52 -17.98
N ASN A 343 22.93 19.67 -17.44
CA ASN A 343 23.02 19.13 -16.08
C ASN A 343 24.09 18.05 -15.89
N HIS A 344 24.84 17.71 -16.91
CA HIS A 344 25.91 16.70 -16.89
C HIS A 344 27.26 17.22 -17.43
N CYS A 345 27.48 18.51 -17.40
CA CYS A 345 28.75 19.11 -17.81
C CYS A 345 29.84 18.81 -16.76
N GLY A 346 30.94 18.20 -17.20
CA GLY A 346 32.08 17.87 -16.33
C GLY A 346 31.72 16.79 -15.29
N ASN A 347 31.91 17.12 -14.00
CA ASN A 347 31.61 16.24 -12.88
C ASN A 347 30.29 16.59 -12.18
N MET A 348 29.40 17.36 -12.82
CA MET A 348 28.10 17.72 -12.26
C MET A 348 27.25 16.45 -12.12
N ASN A 349 26.63 16.27 -10.97
CA ASN A 349 25.66 15.20 -10.75
C ASN A 349 24.28 15.67 -11.27
N PRO A 350 23.74 15.04 -12.33
CA PRO A 350 22.48 15.47 -12.93
C PRO A 350 21.27 15.34 -11.99
N ASN A 351 21.35 14.47 -10.98
CA ASN A 351 20.26 14.26 -10.02
C ASN A 351 20.19 15.32 -8.91
N THR A 352 21.25 16.15 -8.78
CA THR A 352 21.32 17.24 -7.79
C THR A 352 21.53 18.60 -8.44
N ALA A 353 21.64 18.66 -9.76
CA ALA A 353 21.71 19.89 -10.51
C ALA A 353 20.34 20.57 -10.56
N LYS A 354 20.29 21.87 -10.30
CA LYS A 354 19.07 22.69 -10.41
C LYS A 354 19.05 23.42 -11.74
N GLU A 355 17.89 23.50 -12.35
CA GLU A 355 17.62 24.36 -13.48
C GLU A 355 17.09 25.71 -12.98
N GLU A 356 17.67 26.81 -13.46
CA GLU A 356 17.24 28.18 -13.16
C GLU A 356 17.50 29.10 -14.37
N THR A 357 17.01 30.32 -14.33
CA THR A 357 17.30 31.26 -15.38
C THR A 357 18.73 31.74 -15.25
N ARG A 358 19.34 32.13 -16.39
CA ARG A 358 20.71 32.70 -16.42
C ARG A 358 20.81 33.93 -15.53
N GLU A 359 19.79 34.77 -15.51
CA GLU A 359 19.75 35.98 -14.69
C GLU A 359 19.77 35.66 -13.19
N GLU A 360 19.05 34.59 -12.76
CA GLU A 360 19.09 34.11 -11.38
C GLU A 360 20.46 33.57 -11.00
N ALA A 361 21.10 32.79 -11.89
CA ALA A 361 22.44 32.28 -11.69
C ALA A 361 23.48 33.41 -11.58
N GLU A 362 23.42 34.41 -12.46
CA GLU A 362 24.30 35.57 -12.43
C GLU A 362 24.05 36.46 -11.20
N ALA A 363 22.80 36.60 -10.75
CA ALA A 363 22.44 37.30 -9.51
C ALA A 363 23.01 36.63 -8.25
N GLN A 364 23.22 35.32 -8.28
CA GLN A 364 23.92 34.55 -7.24
C GLN A 364 25.43 34.62 -7.34
N GLY A 365 25.98 35.36 -8.30
CA GLY A 365 27.41 35.51 -8.52
C GLY A 365 28.07 34.32 -9.23
N LEU A 366 27.26 33.47 -9.89
CA LEU A 366 27.79 32.36 -10.65
C LEU A 366 28.31 32.83 -12.02
N GLU A 367 29.40 32.22 -12.47
CA GLU A 367 30.03 32.51 -13.76
C GLU A 367 29.72 31.40 -14.80
N PRO A 368 29.72 31.71 -16.09
CA PRO A 368 29.58 30.70 -17.13
C PRO A 368 30.70 29.65 -17.08
N CYS A 369 30.36 28.42 -17.28
CA CYS A 369 31.35 27.33 -17.34
C CYS A 369 32.10 27.36 -18.68
N LYS A 370 33.40 27.60 -18.64
CA LYS A 370 34.29 27.67 -19.85
C LYS A 370 34.31 26.37 -20.69
N LYS A 371 33.68 25.30 -20.22
CA LYS A 371 33.66 23.98 -20.88
C LYS A 371 32.43 23.78 -21.76
N CYS A 372 31.32 24.46 -21.45
CA CYS A 372 30.09 24.37 -22.20
C CYS A 372 29.51 25.72 -22.65
N TYR A 373 30.18 26.81 -22.32
CA TYR A 373 29.98 28.17 -22.88
C TYR A 373 31.15 28.65 -23.71
#